data_1e10e318da22a4dbb8047e60e15a9757
#
_entry.id   1e10e318da22a4dbb8047e60e15a9757
#
_cell.length_a   1.000
_cell.length_b   1.000
_cell.length_c   1.000
_cell.angle_alpha   90.00
_cell.angle_beta   90.00
_cell.angle_gamma   90.00
#
_symmetry.space_group_name_H-M   'P 1'
#
loop_
_entity.id
_entity.type
_entity.pdbx_description
1 polymer ?
#
loop_
_entity_poly.entity_id
_entity_poly.type
_entity_poly.pdbx_seq_one_letter_code
_entity_poly.pdbx_strand_id
1 'polypeptide(L)'
;GLTAGMVSAQATTKSLATNFTLVNLSPNDTEATVNYYLPDGSAWKDPDVIPVPGNGGQAIVRQYTDPDLSDGLGSAAVTSLEPLAGLVQQVIDPAAGQVPTSGAYAAISEGSTVWYIPQVAKNASSATGIANSWIIIQNLGMDVVSVNVSLTKYGASTPELVTPIADIPMGASYYYDLNLEAGLSTGFFSAVVEVDGTGTVGVVSDLFFGANSMMSFNAFPVEAVTDAWSIPLVYSRLTNSLVTSIVVQNLSGSEIAIGDISLECTPDPASPSQATISTANTAAIPANGIVAWNTLTQTAIFPATWFGPCKIDSASDAGIVSLVLYR
;
A
#
# COMPACT_ATOMS: atom_id res chain seq x y z
N GLY A 1 -5.35 7.53 20.74
CA GLY A 1 -5.96 8.30 19.65
C GLY A 1 -5.62 7.66 18.32
N LEU A 2 -6.48 7.74 17.34
CA LEU A 2 -6.21 7.27 15.98
C LEU A 2 -5.36 8.33 15.28
N THR A 3 -4.22 7.95 14.73
CA THR A 3 -3.44 8.82 13.84
C THR A 3 -3.61 8.30 12.43
N ALA A 4 -4.30 9.07 11.57
CA ALA A 4 -4.47 8.74 10.18
C ALA A 4 -3.50 9.58 9.35
N GLY A 5 -2.60 8.94 8.61
CA GLY A 5 -1.75 9.61 7.65
C GLY A 5 -2.48 9.76 6.32
N MET A 6 -2.53 10.97 5.79
CA MET A 6 -3.14 11.24 4.50
C MET A 6 -2.26 12.09 3.63
N VAL A 7 -2.35 11.83 2.35
CA VAL A 7 -1.46 12.38 1.34
C VAL A 7 -2.27 13.09 0.26
N SER A 8 -1.95 14.34 0.00
CA SER A 8 -2.33 15.04 -1.23
C SER A 8 -1.09 15.22 -2.08
N ALA A 9 -1.10 14.69 -3.30
CA ALA A 9 0.04 14.79 -4.21
C ALA A 9 -0.38 15.50 -5.50
N GLN A 10 0.41 16.47 -5.96
CA GLN A 10 0.23 17.10 -7.25
C GLN A 10 1.27 16.58 -8.24
N ALA A 11 0.84 15.83 -9.25
CA ALA A 11 1.68 15.54 -10.41
C ALA A 11 1.59 16.69 -11.42
N THR A 12 2.68 17.05 -12.07
CA THR A 12 2.81 18.20 -12.96
C THR A 12 1.88 18.20 -14.19
N THR A 13 1.07 17.13 -14.39
CA THR A 13 0.10 17.00 -15.50
C THR A 13 -1.23 16.37 -15.10
N LYS A 14 -1.44 16.04 -13.82
CA LYS A 14 -2.67 15.38 -13.34
C LYS A 14 -3.00 15.87 -11.95
N SER A 15 -4.24 16.30 -11.73
CA SER A 15 -4.72 16.62 -10.41
C SER A 15 -4.90 15.34 -9.62
N LEU A 16 -4.05 15.10 -8.64
CA LEU A 16 -4.28 14.09 -7.62
C LEU A 16 -4.95 14.76 -6.43
N ALA A 17 -6.09 14.26 -6.02
CA ALA A 17 -6.83 14.77 -4.89
C ALA A 17 -7.05 13.69 -3.85
N THR A 18 -7.09 14.07 -2.60
CA THR A 18 -7.29 13.16 -1.48
C THR A 18 -8.55 13.55 -0.71
N ASN A 19 -9.33 12.55 -0.33
CA ASN A 19 -10.44 12.66 0.62
C ASN A 19 -10.29 11.55 1.65
N PHE A 20 -10.94 11.71 2.81
CA PHE A 20 -11.04 10.61 3.75
C PHE A 20 -12.40 10.58 4.44
N THR A 21 -12.76 9.38 4.86
CA THR A 21 -13.95 9.12 5.66
C THR A 21 -13.53 8.61 7.02
N LEU A 22 -14.06 9.21 8.07
CA LEU A 22 -13.93 8.75 9.45
C LEU A 22 -15.21 8.03 9.85
N VAL A 23 -15.08 6.93 10.57
CA VAL A 23 -16.17 6.14 11.13
C VAL A 23 -15.95 6.00 12.63
N ASN A 24 -16.93 6.38 13.43
CA ASN A 24 -16.89 6.23 14.87
C ASN A 24 -17.22 4.78 15.25
N LEU A 25 -16.29 4.10 15.92
CA LEU A 25 -16.44 2.71 16.38
C LEU A 25 -17.08 2.60 17.77
N SER A 26 -17.31 3.74 18.44
CA SER A 26 -17.96 3.83 19.76
C SER A 26 -19.46 4.08 19.64
N PRO A 27 -20.27 3.74 20.64
CA PRO A 27 -21.66 4.19 20.72
C PRO A 27 -21.81 5.68 21.05
N ASN A 28 -20.75 6.34 21.54
CA ASN A 28 -20.77 7.74 21.95
C ASN A 28 -20.40 8.67 20.78
N ASP A 29 -21.03 9.84 20.71
CA ASP A 29 -20.60 10.89 19.80
C ASP A 29 -19.22 11.41 20.19
N THR A 30 -18.43 11.84 19.20
CA THR A 30 -17.11 12.42 19.43
C THR A 30 -16.83 13.57 18.46
N GLU A 31 -15.78 14.31 18.75
CA GLU A 31 -15.16 15.25 17.82
C GLU A 31 -13.80 14.69 17.40
N ALA A 32 -13.52 14.75 16.09
CA ALA A 32 -12.23 14.47 15.51
C ALA A 32 -11.50 15.77 15.23
N THR A 33 -10.30 15.95 15.77
CA THR A 33 -9.41 17.05 15.41
C THR A 33 -8.47 16.60 14.32
N VAL A 34 -8.47 17.27 13.18
CA VAL A 34 -7.63 17.00 12.02
C VAL A 34 -6.55 18.08 11.95
N ASN A 35 -5.30 17.69 12.13
CA ASN A 35 -4.13 18.55 11.95
C ASN A 35 -3.50 18.26 10.59
N TYR A 36 -3.15 19.31 9.86
CA TYR A 36 -2.54 19.22 8.52
C TYR A 36 -1.10 19.71 8.58
N TYR A 37 -0.18 18.95 7.95
CA TYR A 37 1.24 19.24 7.97
C TYR A 37 1.81 19.31 6.57
N LEU A 38 2.67 20.31 6.32
CA LEU A 38 3.57 20.34 5.16
C LEU A 38 4.74 19.36 5.35
N PRO A 39 5.50 19.02 4.30
CA PRO A 39 6.63 18.11 4.40
C PRO A 39 7.74 18.58 5.38
N ASP A 40 7.84 19.89 5.63
CA ASP A 40 8.77 20.47 6.60
C ASP A 40 8.27 20.44 8.05
N GLY A 41 7.08 19.87 8.31
CA GLY A 41 6.45 19.76 9.62
C GLY A 41 5.67 21.00 10.05
N SER A 42 5.67 22.08 9.28
CA SER A 42 4.86 23.23 9.56
C SER A 42 3.37 22.95 9.33
N ALA A 43 2.49 23.68 10.03
CA ALA A 43 1.06 23.57 9.80
C ALA A 43 0.71 24.02 8.37
N TRP A 44 -0.04 23.20 7.65
CA TRP A 44 -0.54 23.55 6.30
C TRP A 44 -1.73 24.49 6.37
N LYS A 45 -2.58 24.30 7.37
CA LYS A 45 -3.72 25.16 7.75
C LYS A 45 -4.03 24.99 9.22
N ASP A 46 -4.95 25.79 9.74
CA ASP A 46 -5.50 25.60 11.07
C ASP A 46 -6.26 24.25 11.17
N PRO A 47 -6.23 23.60 12.34
CA PRO A 47 -6.92 22.33 12.55
C PRO A 47 -8.43 22.43 12.32
N ASP A 48 -9.00 21.38 11.71
CA ASP A 48 -10.45 21.21 11.65
C ASP A 48 -10.95 20.41 12.85
N VAL A 49 -12.09 20.82 13.42
CA VAL A 49 -12.82 20.03 14.42
C VAL A 49 -14.12 19.55 13.80
N ILE A 50 -14.28 18.24 13.71
CA ILE A 50 -15.33 17.59 12.93
C ILE A 50 -16.16 16.70 13.86
N PRO A 51 -17.49 16.92 14.00
CA PRO A 51 -18.34 16.03 14.76
C PRO A 51 -18.49 14.68 14.05
N VAL A 52 -18.29 13.57 14.78
CA VAL A 52 -18.45 12.21 14.28
C VAL A 52 -19.44 11.49 15.20
N PRO A 53 -20.70 11.30 14.76
CA PRO A 53 -21.72 10.66 15.58
C PRO A 53 -21.35 9.23 15.96
N GLY A 54 -21.80 8.76 17.13
CA GLY A 54 -21.61 7.39 17.58
C GLY A 54 -22.37 6.35 16.74
N ASN A 55 -22.24 5.08 17.13
CA ASN A 55 -22.92 3.95 16.51
C ASN A 55 -22.64 3.78 14.99
N GLY A 56 -21.40 3.98 14.56
CA GLY A 56 -20.99 3.87 13.15
C GLY A 56 -21.28 5.13 12.33
N GLY A 57 -21.56 6.26 13.00
CA GLY A 57 -21.69 7.56 12.34
C GLY A 57 -20.42 7.95 11.58
N GLN A 58 -20.58 8.65 10.46
CA GLN A 58 -19.51 8.95 9.53
C GLN A 58 -19.32 10.45 9.34
N ALA A 59 -18.08 10.85 9.12
CA ALA A 59 -17.71 12.17 8.64
C ALA A 59 -16.81 12.06 7.41
N ILE A 60 -17.13 12.83 6.35
CA ILE A 60 -16.33 12.86 5.12
C ILE A 60 -15.58 14.18 5.06
N VAL A 61 -14.25 14.09 4.98
CA VAL A 61 -13.36 15.24 4.85
C VAL A 61 -12.89 15.34 3.40
N ARG A 62 -13.28 16.43 2.73
CA ARG A 62 -12.99 16.65 1.31
C ARG A 62 -11.89 17.69 1.15
N GLN A 63 -10.64 17.24 1.12
CA GLN A 63 -9.49 18.12 1.03
C GLN A 63 -9.45 18.91 -0.29
N TYR A 64 -9.85 18.32 -1.42
CA TYR A 64 -9.78 18.98 -2.73
C TYR A 64 -10.77 20.14 -2.91
N THR A 65 -11.75 20.29 -2.02
CA THR A 65 -12.70 21.42 -2.03
C THR A 65 -12.50 22.36 -0.85
N ASP A 66 -11.48 22.12 -0.04
CA ASP A 66 -11.16 22.96 1.11
C ASP A 66 -10.44 24.25 0.63
N PRO A 67 -11.05 25.42 0.78
CA PRO A 67 -10.46 26.67 0.30
C PRO A 67 -9.25 27.12 1.11
N ASP A 68 -9.09 26.62 2.33
CA ASP A 68 -7.99 26.96 3.24
C ASP A 68 -6.79 26.04 3.08
N LEU A 69 -6.93 24.95 2.30
CA LEU A 69 -5.87 24.02 2.00
C LEU A 69 -5.30 24.33 0.60
N SER A 70 -4.12 24.95 0.55
CA SER A 70 -3.46 25.27 -0.71
C SER A 70 -3.05 24.02 -1.47
N ASP A 71 -2.85 24.13 -2.78
CA ASP A 71 -2.28 23.05 -3.59
C ASP A 71 -0.89 22.66 -3.05
N GLY A 72 -0.62 21.35 -2.96
CA GLY A 72 0.67 20.86 -2.46
C GLY A 72 0.66 19.40 -2.05
N LEU A 73 1.75 19.00 -1.42
CA LEU A 73 1.93 17.71 -0.76
C LEU A 73 1.93 17.93 0.74
N GLY A 74 1.28 17.04 1.46
CA GLY A 74 1.26 17.11 2.91
C GLY A 74 0.61 15.88 3.54
N SER A 75 0.44 15.91 4.83
CA SER A 75 -0.17 14.84 5.61
C SER A 75 -1.24 15.38 6.54
N ALA A 76 -2.09 14.49 7.03
CA ALA A 76 -3.04 14.80 8.09
C ALA A 76 -2.94 13.79 9.22
N ALA A 77 -3.04 14.29 10.45
CA ALA A 77 -3.15 13.47 11.66
C ALA A 77 -4.51 13.74 12.31
N VAL A 78 -5.24 12.68 12.61
CA VAL A 78 -6.56 12.74 13.23
C VAL A 78 -6.47 12.25 14.67
N THR A 79 -6.99 13.05 15.60
CA THR A 79 -7.10 12.66 17.01
C THR A 79 -8.53 12.73 17.47
N SER A 80 -8.95 11.84 18.37
CA SER A 80 -10.29 11.78 18.93
C SER A 80 -10.28 11.15 20.31
N LEU A 81 -11.29 11.43 21.13
CA LEU A 81 -11.48 10.77 22.42
C LEU A 81 -12.04 9.34 22.25
N GLU A 82 -12.85 9.11 21.23
CA GLU A 82 -13.42 7.81 20.92
C GLU A 82 -12.66 7.13 19.77
N PRO A 83 -12.64 5.79 19.67
CA PRO A 83 -11.95 5.10 18.61
C PRO A 83 -12.60 5.35 17.25
N LEU A 84 -11.78 5.72 16.28
CA LEU A 84 -12.18 5.95 14.90
C LEU A 84 -11.48 4.94 13.96
N ALA A 85 -12.17 4.55 12.91
CA ALA A 85 -11.56 3.99 11.71
C ALA A 85 -11.54 5.05 10.61
N GLY A 86 -10.52 5.00 9.74
CA GLY A 86 -10.39 5.91 8.61
C GLY A 86 -10.14 5.17 7.30
N LEU A 87 -10.77 5.65 6.23
CA LEU A 87 -10.49 5.24 4.86
C LEU A 87 -10.07 6.47 4.07
N VAL A 88 -8.89 6.41 3.49
CA VAL A 88 -8.35 7.45 2.61
C VAL A 88 -8.61 7.05 1.16
N GLN A 89 -9.15 7.96 0.38
CA GLN A 89 -9.35 7.81 -1.04
C GLN A 89 -8.55 8.86 -1.80
N GLN A 90 -7.74 8.39 -2.72
CA GLN A 90 -7.01 9.23 -3.66
C GLN A 90 -7.68 9.12 -5.04
N VAL A 91 -7.85 10.26 -5.70
CA VAL A 91 -8.47 10.34 -7.03
C VAL A 91 -7.55 11.09 -7.96
N ILE A 92 -7.26 10.51 -9.12
CA ILE A 92 -6.65 11.23 -10.22
C ILE A 92 -7.79 11.75 -11.10
N ASP A 93 -7.92 13.09 -11.18
CA ASP A 93 -8.86 13.71 -12.10
C ASP A 93 -8.21 13.76 -13.49
N PRO A 94 -8.75 13.00 -14.47
CA PRO A 94 -8.16 12.92 -15.79
C PRO A 94 -8.41 14.20 -16.59
N ALA A 95 -7.57 14.42 -17.59
CA ALA A 95 -7.89 15.37 -18.65
C ALA A 95 -9.27 15.04 -19.26
N ALA A 96 -9.98 16.07 -19.71
CA ALA A 96 -11.35 15.95 -20.23
C ALA A 96 -11.52 14.77 -21.20
N GLY A 97 -12.45 13.88 -20.91
CA GLY A 97 -12.77 12.70 -21.75
C GLY A 97 -12.16 11.38 -21.30
N GLN A 98 -11.41 11.34 -20.20
CA GLN A 98 -10.88 10.09 -19.61
C GLN A 98 -11.64 9.70 -18.35
N VAL A 99 -11.61 8.43 -17.97
CA VAL A 99 -12.24 7.94 -16.75
C VAL A 99 -11.35 8.26 -15.55
N PRO A 100 -11.88 8.86 -14.47
CA PRO A 100 -11.15 9.03 -13.22
C PRO A 100 -10.65 7.67 -12.70
N THR A 101 -9.44 7.65 -12.16
CA THR A 101 -8.93 6.49 -11.43
C THR A 101 -8.76 6.83 -9.96
N SER A 102 -8.92 5.85 -9.11
CA SER A 102 -8.79 6.04 -7.67
C SER A 102 -8.04 4.89 -7.03
N GLY A 103 -7.27 5.21 -5.99
CA GLY A 103 -6.73 4.29 -5.02
C GLY A 103 -7.35 4.55 -3.66
N ALA A 104 -7.31 3.56 -2.78
CA ALA A 104 -7.75 3.72 -1.40
C ALA A 104 -6.89 2.88 -0.46
N TYR A 105 -6.68 3.39 0.75
CA TYR A 105 -5.99 2.69 1.81
C TYR A 105 -6.61 3.01 3.17
N ALA A 106 -6.43 2.11 4.13
CA ALA A 106 -6.88 2.35 5.50
C ALA A 106 -5.98 3.38 6.19
N ALA A 107 -6.56 4.26 6.98
CA ALA A 107 -5.78 5.13 7.84
C ALA A 107 -4.94 4.31 8.82
N ILE A 108 -3.70 4.73 9.07
CA ILE A 108 -2.77 4.04 9.95
C ILE A 108 -2.97 4.56 11.37
N SER A 109 -3.35 3.67 12.29
CA SER A 109 -3.59 4.02 13.70
C SER A 109 -2.37 3.81 14.60
N GLU A 110 -1.46 2.92 14.20
CA GLU A 110 -0.28 2.57 14.96
C GLU A 110 0.94 2.57 14.05
N GLY A 111 1.99 3.25 14.49
CA GLY A 111 3.26 3.25 13.77
C GLY A 111 4.10 2.01 14.12
N SER A 112 4.95 1.60 13.19
CA SER A 112 5.94 0.55 13.40
C SER A 112 7.35 1.07 13.09
N THR A 113 8.36 0.33 13.52
CA THR A 113 9.78 0.63 13.24
C THR A 113 10.24 0.01 11.91
N VAL A 114 9.52 -1.01 11.42
CA VAL A 114 9.84 -1.68 10.15
C VAL A 114 8.56 -1.91 9.35
N TRP A 115 8.60 -1.57 8.06
CA TRP A 115 7.52 -1.77 7.13
C TRP A 115 8.00 -2.48 5.88
N TYR A 116 7.18 -3.38 5.35
CA TYR A 116 7.45 -4.18 4.17
C TYR A 116 6.48 -3.85 3.04
N ILE A 117 7.02 -3.70 1.84
CA ILE A 117 6.24 -3.42 0.63
C ILE A 117 6.61 -4.48 -0.42
N PRO A 118 5.77 -5.49 -0.64
CA PRO A 118 6.09 -6.60 -1.55
C PRO A 118 6.27 -6.18 -3.00
N GLN A 119 5.66 -5.06 -3.42
CA GLN A 119 5.80 -4.59 -4.79
C GLN A 119 5.82 -3.08 -4.89
N VAL A 120 6.91 -2.56 -5.43
CA VAL A 120 7.06 -1.20 -5.95
C VAL A 120 7.69 -1.27 -7.34
N ALA A 121 7.63 -0.17 -8.10
CA ALA A 121 8.07 -0.16 -9.48
C ALA A 121 8.82 1.14 -9.83
N LYS A 122 9.84 1.01 -10.69
CA LYS A 122 10.46 2.14 -11.38
C LYS A 122 10.49 1.86 -12.88
N ASN A 123 9.73 2.63 -13.65
CA ASN A 123 9.63 2.49 -15.12
C ASN A 123 9.46 1.02 -15.58
N ALA A 124 8.77 0.21 -14.77
CA ALA A 124 8.63 -1.22 -15.02
C ALA A 124 7.58 -1.48 -16.10
N SER A 125 7.94 -2.29 -17.09
CA SER A 125 6.96 -2.71 -18.11
C SER A 125 5.94 -3.66 -17.52
N SER A 126 4.66 -3.37 -17.72
CA SER A 126 3.55 -4.22 -17.33
C SER A 126 2.56 -4.39 -18.50
N ALA A 127 1.62 -5.34 -18.37
CA ALA A 127 0.58 -5.55 -19.38
C ALA A 127 -0.36 -4.34 -19.56
N THR A 128 -0.40 -3.43 -18.59
CA THR A 128 -1.27 -2.23 -18.60
C THR A 128 -0.52 -0.91 -18.78
N GLY A 129 0.77 -0.98 -19.11
CA GLY A 129 1.62 0.19 -19.31
C GLY A 129 2.85 0.21 -18.41
N ILE A 130 3.53 1.33 -18.36
CA ILE A 130 4.70 1.53 -17.51
C ILE A 130 4.25 1.76 -16.08
N ALA A 131 4.80 0.98 -15.15
CA ALA A 131 4.53 1.08 -13.73
C ALA A 131 5.58 1.93 -13.02
N ASN A 132 5.13 2.80 -12.11
CA ASN A 132 5.95 3.60 -11.21
C ASN A 132 5.34 3.62 -9.82
N SER A 133 6.15 3.85 -8.78
CA SER A 133 5.66 3.91 -7.41
C SER A 133 6.15 5.13 -6.68
N TRP A 134 5.30 5.57 -5.73
CA TRP A 134 5.69 6.39 -4.60
C TRP A 134 5.65 5.55 -3.33
N ILE A 135 6.60 5.79 -2.44
CA ILE A 135 6.56 5.34 -1.06
C ILE A 135 6.36 6.57 -0.20
N ILE A 136 5.28 6.60 0.57
CA ILE A 136 4.92 7.72 1.43
C ILE A 136 5.15 7.29 2.87
N ILE A 137 6.01 8.03 3.59
CA ILE A 137 6.44 7.72 4.93
C ILE A 137 6.03 8.86 5.84
N GLN A 138 5.07 8.63 6.74
CA GLN A 138 4.63 9.62 7.72
C GLN A 138 5.26 9.35 9.07
N ASN A 139 5.80 10.38 9.70
CA ASN A 139 6.24 10.31 11.08
C ASN A 139 5.03 10.35 12.03
N LEU A 140 4.80 9.24 12.73
CA LEU A 140 3.71 9.09 13.72
C LEU A 140 4.19 9.29 15.15
N GLY A 141 5.50 9.50 15.35
CA GLY A 141 6.11 9.82 16.63
C GLY A 141 6.01 11.30 16.98
N MET A 142 6.52 11.66 18.15
CA MET A 142 6.56 13.04 18.64
C MET A 142 7.89 13.76 18.33
N ASP A 143 8.95 12.99 18.07
CA ASP A 143 10.27 13.49 17.72
C ASP A 143 10.51 13.34 16.21
N VAL A 144 11.52 14.04 15.70
CA VAL A 144 12.01 13.87 14.33
C VAL A 144 12.50 12.43 14.14
N VAL A 145 12.15 11.81 13.01
CA VAL A 145 12.53 10.43 12.68
C VAL A 145 13.32 10.37 11.38
N SER A 146 14.31 9.49 11.33
CA SER A 146 15.02 9.14 10.11
C SER A 146 14.74 7.68 9.75
N VAL A 147 14.75 7.34 8.48
CA VAL A 147 14.51 5.97 7.99
C VAL A 147 15.51 5.59 6.90
N ASN A 148 15.72 4.29 6.73
CA ASN A 148 16.39 3.72 5.58
C ASN A 148 15.38 2.99 4.70
N VAL A 149 15.37 3.27 3.40
CA VAL A 149 14.56 2.55 2.40
C VAL A 149 15.47 1.64 1.61
N SER A 150 15.30 0.33 1.77
CA SER A 150 16.03 -0.71 1.03
C SER A 150 15.17 -1.25 -0.11
N LEU A 151 15.69 -1.25 -1.33
CA LEU A 151 15.01 -1.68 -2.54
C LEU A 151 15.71 -2.91 -3.13
N THR A 152 15.02 -4.06 -3.11
CA THR A 152 15.53 -5.34 -3.64
C THR A 152 14.81 -5.68 -4.93
N LYS A 153 15.57 -5.75 -6.04
CA LYS A 153 15.00 -6.09 -7.36
C LYS A 153 14.47 -7.53 -7.38
N TYR A 154 13.40 -7.76 -8.10
CA TYR A 154 12.85 -9.11 -8.30
C TYR A 154 13.93 -10.08 -8.78
N GLY A 155 14.09 -11.18 -8.04
CA GLY A 155 15.10 -12.21 -8.30
C GLY A 155 16.51 -11.92 -7.77
N ALA A 156 16.73 -10.75 -7.14
CA ALA A 156 17.99 -10.42 -6.48
C ALA A 156 17.99 -10.90 -5.02
N SER A 157 19.18 -11.17 -4.48
CA SER A 157 19.39 -11.61 -3.09
C SER A 157 19.87 -10.49 -2.15
N THR A 158 20.16 -9.32 -2.70
CA THR A 158 20.62 -8.15 -1.94
C THR A 158 19.91 -6.90 -2.45
N PRO A 159 19.74 -5.89 -1.61
CA PRO A 159 19.23 -4.59 -2.07
C PRO A 159 20.10 -4.03 -3.18
N GLU A 160 19.46 -3.54 -4.24
CA GLU A 160 20.12 -2.78 -5.29
C GLU A 160 20.46 -1.37 -4.82
N LEU A 161 19.60 -0.84 -3.95
CA LEU A 161 19.75 0.50 -3.39
C LEU A 161 19.29 0.55 -1.94
N VAL A 162 20.02 1.28 -1.11
CA VAL A 162 19.60 1.69 0.24
C VAL A 162 19.69 3.21 0.29
N THR A 163 18.55 3.86 0.50
CA THR A 163 18.47 5.34 0.56
C THR A 163 18.15 5.77 1.99
N PRO A 164 19.02 6.50 2.67
CA PRO A 164 18.70 7.15 3.94
C PRO A 164 17.79 8.38 3.67
N ILE A 165 16.74 8.49 4.47
CA ILE A 165 15.84 9.65 4.49
C ILE A 165 15.91 10.22 5.90
N ALA A 166 16.47 11.40 6.01
CA ALA A 166 16.73 12.05 7.29
C ALA A 166 15.63 13.06 7.66
N ASP A 167 15.47 13.27 8.94
CA ASP A 167 14.79 14.43 9.53
C ASP A 167 13.34 14.63 9.09
N ILE A 168 12.53 13.57 9.11
CA ILE A 168 11.08 13.68 8.89
C ILE A 168 10.47 14.25 10.17
N PRO A 169 9.92 15.48 10.17
CA PRO A 169 9.35 16.11 11.35
C PRO A 169 8.09 15.38 11.85
N MET A 170 7.71 15.61 13.09
CA MET A 170 6.46 15.10 13.67
C MET A 170 5.26 15.43 12.80
N GLY A 171 4.43 14.42 12.50
CA GLY A 171 3.21 14.54 11.70
C GLY A 171 3.44 14.68 10.19
N ALA A 172 4.63 15.09 9.75
CA ALA A 172 4.98 15.27 8.34
C ALA A 172 5.15 13.94 7.60
N SER A 173 5.00 14.01 6.28
CA SER A 173 5.27 12.89 5.37
C SER A 173 6.39 13.20 4.40
N TYR A 174 7.24 12.22 4.17
CA TYR A 174 8.21 12.20 3.09
C TYR A 174 7.67 11.40 1.90
N TYR A 175 7.81 11.97 0.70
CA TYR A 175 7.34 11.38 -0.56
C TYR A 175 8.53 10.90 -1.36
N TYR A 176 8.74 9.59 -1.38
CA TYR A 176 9.83 8.98 -2.12
C TYR A 176 9.35 8.51 -3.50
N ASP A 177 9.60 9.33 -4.53
CA ASP A 177 9.29 9.00 -5.93
C ASP A 177 10.42 8.15 -6.52
N LEU A 178 10.16 6.86 -6.73
CA LEU A 178 11.15 5.94 -7.29
C LEU A 178 11.55 6.30 -8.73
N ASN A 179 10.69 7.00 -9.45
CA ASN A 179 11.00 7.42 -10.82
C ASN A 179 12.15 8.43 -10.88
N LEU A 180 12.31 9.24 -9.83
CA LEU A 180 13.37 10.24 -9.71
C LEU A 180 14.69 9.68 -9.17
N GLU A 181 14.70 8.42 -8.69
CA GLU A 181 15.86 7.80 -8.07
C GLU A 181 16.89 7.35 -9.11
N ALA A 182 17.93 8.14 -9.32
CA ALA A 182 18.92 7.90 -10.37
C ALA A 182 19.74 6.60 -10.15
N GLY A 183 19.96 6.20 -8.88
CA GLY A 183 20.72 5.00 -8.51
C GLY A 183 19.98 3.68 -8.69
N LEU A 184 18.67 3.72 -8.96
CA LEU A 184 17.83 2.54 -9.09
C LEU A 184 17.64 2.16 -10.57
N SER A 185 17.77 0.88 -10.91
CA SER A 185 17.49 0.39 -12.28
C SER A 185 15.98 0.34 -12.56
N THR A 186 15.61 0.14 -13.81
CA THR A 186 14.20 -0.09 -14.21
C THR A 186 13.73 -1.47 -13.78
N GLY A 187 12.52 -1.59 -13.24
CA GLY A 187 11.92 -2.88 -12.88
C GLY A 187 10.97 -2.84 -11.68
N PHE A 188 10.60 -4.02 -11.25
CA PHE A 188 9.86 -4.24 -10.00
C PHE A 188 10.81 -4.59 -8.86
N PHE A 189 10.47 -4.13 -7.66
CA PHE A 189 11.25 -4.30 -6.44
C PHE A 189 10.32 -4.65 -5.29
N SER A 190 10.85 -5.31 -4.27
CA SER A 190 10.32 -5.22 -2.91
C SER A 190 11.02 -4.08 -2.18
N ALA A 191 10.35 -3.51 -1.17
CA ALA A 191 10.96 -2.50 -0.34
C ALA A 191 10.85 -2.86 1.15
N VAL A 192 11.84 -2.39 1.92
CA VAL A 192 11.83 -2.38 3.38
C VAL A 192 12.09 -0.94 3.81
N VAL A 193 11.21 -0.40 4.66
CA VAL A 193 11.39 0.89 5.31
C VAL A 193 11.70 0.62 6.78
N GLU A 194 12.87 1.02 7.23
CA GLU A 194 13.33 0.78 8.60
C GLU A 194 13.69 2.10 9.28
N VAL A 195 13.19 2.30 10.50
CA VAL A 195 13.50 3.49 11.30
C VAL A 195 14.95 3.41 11.77
N ASP A 196 15.70 4.48 11.54
CA ASP A 196 17.07 4.63 12.03
C ASP A 196 17.04 5.28 13.42
N GLY A 197 17.23 4.46 14.45
CA GLY A 197 17.18 4.88 15.85
C GLY A 197 15.83 4.67 16.51
N THR A 198 15.25 5.72 17.08
CA THR A 198 13.99 5.68 17.84
C THR A 198 12.87 6.39 17.09
N GLY A 199 11.62 6.00 17.32
CA GLY A 199 10.43 6.55 16.70
C GLY A 199 9.65 5.51 15.95
N THR A 200 8.50 5.92 15.39
CA THR A 200 7.63 5.07 14.58
C THR A 200 7.10 5.84 13.40
N VAL A 201 6.93 5.13 12.29
CA VAL A 201 6.36 5.70 11.05
C VAL A 201 5.15 4.90 10.61
N GLY A 202 4.32 5.50 9.78
CA GLY A 202 3.32 4.83 8.95
C GLY A 202 3.76 4.87 7.49
N VAL A 203 3.51 3.79 6.75
CA VAL A 203 3.96 3.68 5.36
C VAL A 203 2.82 3.27 4.43
N VAL A 204 2.67 4.01 3.35
CA VAL A 204 1.72 3.74 2.25
C VAL A 204 2.49 3.69 0.94
N SER A 205 2.04 2.87 0.01
CA SER A 205 2.59 2.86 -1.35
C SER A 205 1.51 3.13 -2.38
N ASP A 206 1.83 4.01 -3.31
CA ASP A 206 1.05 4.25 -4.51
C ASP A 206 1.76 3.59 -5.70
N LEU A 207 1.02 2.80 -6.46
CA LEU A 207 1.50 2.13 -7.66
C LEU A 207 0.69 2.62 -8.86
N PHE A 208 1.33 3.34 -9.75
CA PHE A 208 0.76 3.93 -10.96
C PHE A 208 1.04 3.04 -12.17
N PHE A 209 0.03 2.82 -13.02
CA PHE A 209 0.17 2.10 -14.29
C PHE A 209 -0.21 3.02 -15.45
N GLY A 210 0.77 3.40 -16.25
CA GLY A 210 0.57 4.37 -17.30
C GLY A 210 0.02 5.69 -16.78
N ALA A 211 -0.86 6.30 -17.57
CA ALA A 211 -1.39 7.62 -17.27
C ALA A 211 -2.63 7.63 -16.39
N ASN A 212 -3.37 6.52 -16.29
CA ASN A 212 -4.77 6.52 -15.87
C ASN A 212 -5.16 5.38 -14.93
N SER A 213 -4.22 4.67 -14.33
CA SER A 213 -4.51 3.63 -13.35
C SER A 213 -3.61 3.78 -12.14
N MET A 214 -4.19 3.69 -10.95
CA MET A 214 -3.51 3.81 -9.68
C MET A 214 -4.05 2.77 -8.71
N MET A 215 -3.18 2.25 -7.87
CA MET A 215 -3.51 1.45 -6.70
C MET A 215 -2.78 2.04 -5.51
N SER A 216 -3.49 2.18 -4.39
CA SER A 216 -2.91 2.63 -3.13
C SER A 216 -3.12 1.55 -2.09
N PHE A 217 -2.13 1.30 -1.26
CA PHE A 217 -2.22 0.30 -0.20
C PHE A 217 -1.28 0.62 0.96
N ASN A 218 -1.67 0.17 2.16
CA ASN A 218 -0.79 0.20 3.31
C ASN A 218 0.36 -0.78 3.11
N ALA A 219 1.57 -0.39 3.45
CA ALA A 219 2.65 -1.33 3.68
C ALA A 219 2.31 -2.26 4.87
N PHE A 220 3.06 -3.32 5.03
CA PHE A 220 2.88 -4.30 6.10
C PHE A 220 3.89 -4.00 7.23
N PRO A 221 3.42 -3.70 8.46
CA PRO A 221 4.31 -3.55 9.59
C PRO A 221 4.93 -4.89 10.01
N VAL A 222 6.04 -4.85 10.72
CA VAL A 222 6.73 -6.09 11.16
C VAL A 222 5.82 -7.02 11.95
N GLU A 223 4.84 -6.49 12.66
CA GLU A 223 3.84 -7.23 13.44
C GLU A 223 2.85 -8.02 12.57
N ALA A 224 2.76 -7.70 11.27
CA ALA A 224 1.90 -8.42 10.31
C ALA A 224 2.59 -9.63 9.67
N VAL A 225 3.88 -9.88 9.97
CA VAL A 225 4.62 -11.02 9.42
C VAL A 225 4.06 -12.32 9.99
N THR A 226 3.74 -13.26 9.10
CA THR A 226 3.17 -14.57 9.45
C THR A 226 3.64 -15.64 8.45
N ASP A 227 3.42 -16.89 8.75
CA ASP A 227 3.73 -18.05 7.89
C ASP A 227 2.59 -18.39 6.91
N ALA A 228 1.40 -17.82 7.10
CA ALA A 228 0.23 -18.11 6.27
C ALA A 228 -0.65 -16.88 6.03
N TRP A 229 -1.24 -16.80 4.82
CA TRP A 229 -2.17 -15.75 4.43
C TRP A 229 -3.43 -16.31 3.79
N SER A 230 -4.58 -15.77 4.14
CA SER A 230 -5.87 -16.06 3.47
C SER A 230 -6.23 -14.92 2.53
N ILE A 231 -6.53 -15.25 1.29
CA ILE A 231 -6.98 -14.32 0.26
C ILE A 231 -8.46 -14.63 -0.02
N PRO A 232 -9.38 -13.75 0.39
CA PRO A 232 -10.83 -14.03 0.26
C PRO A 232 -11.29 -14.18 -1.17
N LEU A 233 -10.62 -13.53 -2.12
CA LEU A 233 -11.04 -13.51 -3.51
C LEU A 233 -9.85 -13.34 -4.46
N VAL A 234 -9.80 -14.17 -5.48
CA VAL A 234 -8.88 -14.09 -6.62
C VAL A 234 -9.69 -14.21 -7.90
N TYR A 235 -9.42 -13.36 -8.87
CA TYR A 235 -10.03 -13.42 -10.22
C TYR A 235 -9.03 -13.88 -11.26
N SER A 236 -9.46 -14.69 -12.19
CA SER A 236 -8.66 -15.07 -13.35
C SER A 236 -9.44 -14.82 -14.65
N ARG A 237 -9.09 -13.76 -15.34
CA ARG A 237 -9.59 -13.40 -16.67
C ARG A 237 -11.12 -13.53 -16.79
N LEU A 238 -11.86 -12.86 -15.92
CA LEU A 238 -13.32 -12.78 -16.02
C LEU A 238 -13.72 -12.00 -17.28
N THR A 239 -14.99 -12.05 -17.65
CA THR A 239 -15.53 -11.45 -18.90
C THR A 239 -15.25 -9.94 -19.02
N ASN A 240 -15.07 -9.23 -17.92
CA ASN A 240 -14.68 -7.82 -17.85
C ASN A 240 -13.16 -7.61 -17.70
N SER A 241 -12.37 -8.63 -18.03
CA SER A 241 -10.90 -8.61 -17.96
C SER A 241 -10.33 -8.47 -16.55
N LEU A 242 -11.10 -8.74 -15.49
CA LEU A 242 -10.60 -8.73 -14.13
C LEU A 242 -9.55 -9.82 -13.92
N VAL A 243 -8.42 -9.40 -13.37
CA VAL A 243 -7.26 -10.26 -13.07
C VAL A 243 -6.69 -9.92 -11.70
N THR A 244 -5.94 -10.85 -11.13
CA THR A 244 -5.30 -10.68 -9.84
C THR A 244 -3.80 -10.95 -9.94
N SER A 245 -3.01 -10.12 -9.28
CA SER A 245 -1.61 -10.41 -8.98
C SER A 245 -1.46 -10.64 -7.48
N ILE A 246 -0.82 -11.74 -7.11
CA ILE A 246 -0.50 -12.13 -5.73
C ILE A 246 1.01 -12.04 -5.61
N VAL A 247 1.51 -11.24 -4.69
CA VAL A 247 2.95 -11.04 -4.47
C VAL A 247 3.28 -11.37 -3.03
N VAL A 248 4.20 -12.30 -2.81
CA VAL A 248 4.64 -12.72 -1.48
C VAL A 248 6.09 -12.34 -1.29
N GLN A 249 6.41 -11.64 -0.21
CA GLN A 249 7.75 -11.25 0.17
C GLN A 249 8.26 -12.16 1.29
N ASN A 250 9.50 -12.66 1.13
CA ASN A 250 10.20 -13.45 2.14
C ASN A 250 10.83 -12.55 3.19
N LEU A 251 10.44 -12.71 4.44
CA LEU A 251 10.94 -11.93 5.59
C LEU A 251 11.62 -12.78 6.64
N SER A 252 11.94 -14.05 6.32
CA SER A 252 12.56 -14.99 7.25
C SER A 252 14.04 -14.70 7.55
N GLY A 253 14.65 -13.71 6.88
CA GLY A 253 16.07 -13.40 6.99
C GLY A 253 17.00 -14.41 6.27
N SER A 254 16.46 -15.49 5.70
CA SER A 254 17.18 -16.52 4.93
C SER A 254 16.45 -16.83 3.63
N GLU A 255 17.10 -17.60 2.76
CA GLU A 255 16.48 -18.07 1.54
C GLU A 255 15.39 -19.12 1.84
N ILE A 256 14.22 -18.97 1.22
CA ILE A 256 13.14 -19.96 1.20
C ILE A 256 13.36 -20.89 0.00
N ALA A 257 13.32 -22.20 0.24
CA ALA A 257 13.58 -23.20 -0.79
C ALA A 257 12.46 -23.28 -1.84
N ILE A 258 12.77 -23.92 -2.98
CA ILE A 258 11.77 -24.23 -4.01
C ILE A 258 10.68 -25.12 -3.43
N GLY A 259 9.43 -24.78 -3.66
CA GLY A 259 8.26 -25.55 -3.22
C GLY A 259 7.76 -25.23 -1.81
N ASP A 260 8.48 -24.41 -1.02
CA ASP A 260 8.12 -24.12 0.38
C ASP A 260 6.97 -23.11 0.52
N ILE A 261 6.80 -22.19 -0.44
CA ILE A 261 5.63 -21.30 -0.48
C ILE A 261 4.59 -21.88 -1.41
N SER A 262 3.49 -22.35 -0.87
CA SER A 262 2.38 -22.90 -1.64
C SER A 262 1.24 -21.88 -1.78
N LEU A 263 0.52 -21.96 -2.91
CA LEU A 263 -0.73 -21.26 -3.17
C LEU A 263 -1.79 -22.29 -3.51
N GLU A 264 -2.81 -22.39 -2.68
CA GLU A 264 -3.96 -23.27 -2.87
C GLU A 264 -5.25 -22.47 -2.98
N CYS A 265 -6.00 -22.69 -4.06
CA CYS A 265 -7.24 -21.97 -4.31
C CYS A 265 -8.40 -22.94 -4.59
N THR A 266 -9.54 -22.66 -3.98
CA THR A 266 -10.79 -23.40 -4.18
C THR A 266 -11.74 -22.55 -5.02
N PRO A 267 -12.37 -23.09 -6.08
CA PRO A 267 -13.33 -22.33 -6.85
C PRO A 267 -14.55 -21.98 -6.03
N ASP A 268 -15.06 -20.75 -6.20
CA ASP A 268 -16.38 -20.39 -5.71
C ASP A 268 -17.45 -21.25 -6.42
N PRO A 269 -18.54 -21.68 -5.75
CA PRO A 269 -19.60 -22.45 -6.41
C PRO A 269 -20.20 -21.77 -7.65
N ALA A 270 -20.17 -20.43 -7.72
CA ALA A 270 -20.63 -19.66 -8.88
C ALA A 270 -19.55 -19.42 -9.95
N SER A 271 -18.30 -19.89 -9.72
CA SER A 271 -17.23 -19.78 -10.70
C SER A 271 -17.53 -20.64 -11.94
N PRO A 272 -17.45 -20.11 -13.16
CA PRO A 272 -17.66 -20.91 -14.39
C PRO A 272 -16.67 -22.09 -14.51
N SER A 273 -15.42 -21.91 -14.07
CA SER A 273 -14.43 -22.98 -13.97
C SER A 273 -14.37 -23.50 -12.53
N GLN A 274 -14.58 -24.80 -12.35
CA GLN A 274 -14.57 -25.49 -11.06
C GLN A 274 -13.21 -26.18 -10.76
N ALA A 275 -12.14 -25.75 -11.42
CA ALA A 275 -10.80 -26.31 -11.19
C ALA A 275 -10.24 -25.81 -9.85
N THR A 276 -9.77 -26.71 -9.01
CA THR A 276 -8.91 -26.40 -7.87
C THR A 276 -7.51 -26.06 -8.38
N ILE A 277 -6.90 -25.01 -7.79
CA ILE A 277 -5.55 -24.59 -8.14
C ILE A 277 -4.63 -24.93 -6.97
N SER A 278 -3.53 -25.65 -7.27
CA SER A 278 -2.45 -25.92 -6.32
C SER A 278 -1.13 -25.64 -7.04
N THR A 279 -0.32 -24.75 -6.52
CA THR A 279 0.98 -24.38 -7.07
C THR A 279 1.92 -23.93 -5.95
N ALA A 280 3.21 -23.85 -6.25
CA ALA A 280 4.22 -23.36 -5.31
C ALA A 280 5.27 -22.51 -6.03
N ASN A 281 6.20 -21.91 -5.26
CA ASN A 281 7.32 -21.19 -5.85
C ASN A 281 8.23 -22.15 -6.62
N THR A 282 8.55 -21.80 -7.86
CA THR A 282 9.38 -22.60 -8.78
C THR A 282 10.86 -22.23 -8.75
N ALA A 283 11.22 -21.21 -8.00
CA ALA A 283 12.59 -20.78 -7.73
C ALA A 283 12.74 -20.51 -6.23
N ALA A 284 13.94 -20.62 -5.71
CA ALA A 284 14.24 -20.19 -4.34
C ALA A 284 13.99 -18.69 -4.21
N ILE A 285 13.53 -18.25 -3.02
CA ILE A 285 13.21 -16.87 -2.74
C ILE A 285 14.22 -16.33 -1.75
N PRO A 286 15.17 -15.48 -2.17
CA PRO A 286 16.15 -14.89 -1.26
C PRO A 286 15.50 -14.11 -0.12
N ALA A 287 16.23 -13.80 0.95
CA ALA A 287 15.79 -12.87 1.98
C ALA A 287 15.39 -11.54 1.35
N ASN A 288 14.25 -10.97 1.77
CA ASN A 288 13.59 -9.81 1.19
C ASN A 288 13.18 -9.94 -0.30
N GLY A 289 13.48 -11.07 -0.93
CA GLY A 289 13.03 -11.40 -2.27
C GLY A 289 11.54 -11.73 -2.31
N ILE A 290 11.02 -11.95 -3.53
CA ILE A 290 9.60 -12.21 -3.73
C ILE A 290 9.34 -13.41 -4.65
N VAL A 291 8.14 -13.98 -4.50
CA VAL A 291 7.45 -14.78 -5.54
C VAL A 291 6.16 -14.06 -5.93
N ALA A 292 5.78 -14.16 -7.21
CA ALA A 292 4.54 -13.57 -7.68
C ALA A 292 3.75 -14.55 -8.56
N TRP A 293 2.43 -14.59 -8.33
CA TRP A 293 1.48 -15.26 -9.21
C TRP A 293 0.58 -14.23 -9.87
N ASN A 294 0.47 -14.32 -11.19
CA ASN A 294 -0.34 -13.39 -11.98
C ASN A 294 -1.33 -14.16 -12.85
N THR A 295 -2.61 -13.97 -12.60
CA THR A 295 -3.68 -14.73 -13.27
C THR A 295 -3.85 -14.36 -14.74
N LEU A 296 -3.30 -13.21 -15.19
CA LEU A 296 -3.30 -12.82 -16.60
C LEU A 296 -2.27 -13.61 -17.42
N THR A 297 -1.06 -13.78 -16.88
CA THR A 297 0.09 -14.31 -17.64
C THR A 297 0.34 -15.80 -17.38
N GLN A 298 0.03 -16.30 -16.20
CA GLN A 298 0.26 -17.70 -15.81
C GLN A 298 -0.97 -18.57 -16.14
N THR A 299 -1.33 -18.62 -17.42
CA THR A 299 -2.54 -19.29 -17.92
C THR A 299 -2.54 -20.81 -17.76
N ALA A 300 -1.37 -21.42 -17.58
CA ALA A 300 -1.24 -22.84 -17.28
C ALA A 300 -1.64 -23.20 -15.84
N ILE A 301 -1.56 -22.23 -14.90
CA ILE A 301 -1.93 -22.37 -13.49
C ILE A 301 -3.38 -21.94 -13.28
N PHE A 302 -3.74 -20.77 -13.80
CA PHE A 302 -5.03 -20.15 -13.58
C PHE A 302 -5.95 -20.30 -14.79
N PRO A 303 -7.05 -21.07 -14.68
CA PRO A 303 -8.04 -21.20 -15.77
C PRO A 303 -8.69 -19.84 -16.08
N ALA A 304 -9.16 -19.65 -17.30
CA ALA A 304 -9.98 -18.49 -17.64
C ALA A 304 -11.34 -18.57 -16.94
N THR A 305 -11.96 -17.40 -16.69
CA THR A 305 -13.28 -17.27 -16.07
C THR A 305 -13.39 -17.96 -14.70
N TRP A 306 -12.28 -17.98 -13.94
CA TRP A 306 -12.22 -18.56 -12.62
C TRP A 306 -12.22 -17.47 -11.55
N PHE A 307 -12.90 -17.73 -10.41
CA PHE A 307 -12.74 -16.94 -9.19
C PHE A 307 -12.99 -17.79 -7.95
N GLY A 308 -12.37 -17.37 -6.83
CA GLY A 308 -12.52 -18.06 -5.54
C GLY A 308 -11.48 -17.61 -4.51
N PRO A 309 -11.59 -18.09 -3.28
CA PRO A 309 -10.59 -17.83 -2.24
C PRO A 309 -9.32 -18.64 -2.47
N CYS A 310 -8.21 -18.09 -1.96
CA CYS A 310 -6.91 -18.77 -1.95
C CYS A 310 -6.29 -18.71 -0.54
N LYS A 311 -5.38 -19.64 -0.28
CA LYS A 311 -4.51 -19.67 0.89
C LYS A 311 -3.07 -19.76 0.44
N ILE A 312 -2.20 -19.01 1.12
CA ILE A 312 -0.76 -19.10 0.99
C ILE A 312 -0.22 -19.69 2.28
N ASP A 313 0.64 -20.69 2.20
CA ASP A 313 1.32 -21.30 3.33
C ASP A 313 2.82 -21.39 3.07
N SER A 314 3.61 -21.16 4.12
CA SER A 314 5.04 -21.48 4.14
C SER A 314 5.26 -22.78 4.88
N ALA A 315 5.76 -23.81 4.18
CA ALA A 315 6.01 -25.13 4.76
C ALA A 315 7.15 -25.13 5.79
N SER A 316 8.04 -24.16 5.71
CA SER A 316 9.18 -23.99 6.66
C SER A 316 8.87 -22.99 7.79
N ASP A 317 7.60 -22.62 8.00
CA ASP A 317 7.19 -21.58 8.94
C ASP A 317 7.95 -20.24 8.75
N ALA A 318 8.39 -19.97 7.51
CA ALA A 318 9.09 -18.76 7.17
C ALA A 318 8.16 -17.54 7.25
N GLY A 319 8.63 -16.47 7.87
CA GLY A 319 7.87 -15.21 7.92
C GLY A 319 7.68 -14.61 6.54
N ILE A 320 6.44 -14.34 6.17
CA ILE A 320 6.05 -13.74 4.89
C ILE A 320 4.99 -12.65 5.07
N VAL A 321 4.89 -11.76 4.09
CA VAL A 321 3.71 -10.91 3.87
C VAL A 321 3.22 -11.07 2.43
N SER A 322 1.91 -10.89 2.22
CA SER A 322 1.29 -11.04 0.90
C SER A 322 0.49 -9.82 0.50
N LEU A 323 0.78 -9.28 -0.68
CA LEU A 323 0.04 -8.21 -1.33
C LEU A 323 -0.81 -8.79 -2.47
N VAL A 324 -2.08 -8.41 -2.51
CA VAL A 324 -3.01 -8.81 -3.58
C VAL A 324 -3.49 -7.58 -4.33
N LEU A 325 -3.23 -7.57 -5.62
CA LEU A 325 -3.58 -6.45 -6.50
C LEU A 325 -4.65 -6.90 -7.49
N TYR A 326 -5.76 -6.17 -7.56
CA TYR A 326 -6.87 -6.40 -8.49
C TYR A 326 -6.82 -5.39 -9.64
N ARG A 327 -7.08 -5.86 -10.86
CA ARG A 327 -7.13 -5.03 -12.06
C ARG A 327 -8.31 -5.38 -12.94
#